data_13593b33b048a8ecbc0a48db79782542
#
_entry.id   13593b33b048a8ecbc0a48db79782542
#
_cell.length_a   1.000
_cell.length_b   1.000
_cell.length_c   1.000
_cell.angle_alpha   90.00
_cell.angle_beta   90.00
_cell.angle_gamma   90.00
#
_symmetry.space_group_name_H-M   'P 1'
#
loop_
_entity.id
_entity.type
_entity.pdbx_description
1 polymer ?
#
loop_
_entity_poly.entity_id
_entity_poly.type
_entity_poly.pdbx_seq_one_letter_code
_entity_poly.pdbx_strand_id
1 'polypeptide(L)'
;MALRPFHYNFSRDRLLLLLRSSLSHSFPSPPIRSPNFPITFPPASAFRHFAAAPLARSPPPPPLDAMAQKFGKSTRRPGASSKARVYADVNVVRPKEYWDYESLNVQWGEQDDYEVVRKVGRGKYSEVFEGVHCTDGEKCVIKILKPVKKKKIKREIKILQNLCGGPNIVKLLDIVRDQQSKTPSLIFEYVNNTDFKVLYPTLSDYDIRYYIFELLKANANFSMALDYCHSQGIMHRDVKPHNVMIDHEQRKLRLIDWGLAEFYHPGKEYNVRVASSPVEHQAEGREGGEGKGYFKGPELLVDLQDYDYSLDLWSLGCMFAGMIFRKEPFFYGHDNYDQLVKIAKVLGTDELSAYLDKYRIELDPHLAALIGRHSRKPWAKFINVDNHHLAVPEAVDFVDKLLRYDHQERPTAKEAMAHPYFNPVRNAESSRT
;
A
#
# COMPACT_ATOMS: atom_id res chain seq x y z
N MET A 1 -27.85 -39.72 -27.30
CA MET A 1 -28.46 -38.40 -27.06
C MET A 1 -27.46 -37.58 -26.29
N ALA A 2 -26.72 -36.76 -27.02
CA ALA A 2 -25.63 -35.92 -26.45
C ALA A 2 -26.20 -34.50 -26.28
N LEU A 3 -26.22 -34.04 -25.05
CA LEU A 3 -26.58 -32.64 -24.72
C LEU A 3 -25.39 -31.74 -25.09
N ARG A 4 -25.63 -30.81 -26.00
CA ARG A 4 -24.67 -29.75 -26.35
C ARG A 4 -24.69 -28.67 -25.27
N PRO A 5 -23.53 -28.10 -24.87
CA PRO A 5 -23.49 -26.94 -24.01
C PRO A 5 -23.91 -25.68 -24.77
N PHE A 6 -24.76 -24.88 -24.15
CA PHE A 6 -25.14 -23.56 -24.64
C PHE A 6 -23.95 -22.60 -24.49
N HIS A 7 -23.37 -22.20 -25.61
CA HIS A 7 -22.43 -21.07 -25.65
C HIS A 7 -23.22 -19.75 -25.60
N TYR A 8 -23.10 -19.02 -24.52
CA TYR A 8 -23.48 -17.62 -24.46
C TYR A 8 -22.32 -16.78 -25.03
N ASN A 9 -22.43 -16.36 -26.26
CA ASN A 9 -21.56 -15.34 -26.83
C ASN A 9 -21.90 -13.99 -26.16
N PHE A 10 -21.03 -13.51 -25.30
CA PHE A 10 -21.07 -12.15 -24.77
C PHE A 10 -20.44 -11.21 -25.80
N SER A 11 -21.29 -10.47 -26.50
CA SER A 11 -20.91 -9.52 -27.53
C SER A 11 -20.08 -8.36 -26.98
N ARG A 12 -19.20 -7.80 -27.82
CA ARG A 12 -18.36 -6.59 -27.62
C ARG A 12 -19.05 -5.45 -26.87
N ASP A 13 -20.35 -5.32 -27.01
CA ASP A 13 -21.14 -4.22 -26.44
C ASP A 13 -21.29 -4.28 -24.92
N ARG A 14 -21.10 -5.42 -24.28
CA ARG A 14 -21.24 -5.55 -22.82
C ARG A 14 -20.04 -5.06 -22.03
N LEU A 15 -18.83 -5.15 -22.56
CA LEU A 15 -17.65 -4.58 -21.90
C LEU A 15 -17.73 -3.04 -21.86
N LEU A 16 -18.20 -2.43 -22.95
CA LEU A 16 -18.48 -0.99 -23.05
C LEU A 16 -19.67 -0.55 -22.20
N LEU A 17 -20.70 -1.41 -22.05
CA LEU A 17 -21.85 -1.16 -21.18
C LEU A 17 -21.47 -1.21 -19.69
N LEU A 18 -20.62 -2.15 -19.28
CA LEU A 18 -20.11 -2.21 -17.90
C LEU A 18 -19.24 -1.01 -17.55
N LEU A 19 -18.45 -0.50 -18.51
CA LEU A 19 -17.67 0.73 -18.34
C LEU A 19 -18.54 2.00 -18.35
N ARG A 20 -19.66 2.01 -19.08
CA ARG A 20 -20.60 3.14 -19.12
C ARG A 20 -21.54 3.17 -17.91
N SER A 21 -21.97 2.04 -17.36
CA SER A 21 -22.85 1.97 -16.18
C SER A 21 -22.18 2.42 -14.89
N SER A 22 -20.85 2.42 -14.82
CA SER A 22 -20.11 2.97 -13.67
C SER A 22 -20.00 4.50 -13.66
N LEU A 23 -20.44 5.19 -14.72
CA LEU A 23 -20.37 6.65 -14.86
C LEU A 23 -21.71 7.39 -14.61
N SER A 24 -22.82 6.69 -14.46
CA SER A 24 -24.13 7.32 -14.26
C SER A 24 -25.08 6.49 -13.42
N HIS A 25 -25.04 6.58 -12.11
CA HIS A 25 -26.16 6.27 -11.24
C HIS A 25 -26.10 7.09 -9.96
N SER A 26 -26.73 8.27 -10.02
CA SER A 26 -27.31 8.93 -8.86
C SER A 26 -28.70 8.32 -8.65
N PHE A 27 -28.90 7.60 -7.56
CA PHE A 27 -30.22 7.12 -7.15
C PHE A 27 -30.94 8.23 -6.37
N PRO A 28 -32.25 8.47 -6.60
CA PRO A 28 -33.05 9.33 -5.75
C PRO A 28 -33.37 8.63 -4.42
N SER A 29 -33.20 9.34 -3.32
CA SER A 29 -33.54 8.92 -1.97
C SER A 29 -35.08 8.77 -1.81
N PRO A 30 -35.59 7.76 -1.08
CA PRO A 30 -36.99 7.63 -0.77
C PRO A 30 -37.40 8.66 0.30
N PRO A 31 -38.68 9.12 0.32
CA PRO A 31 -39.15 10.13 1.27
C PRO A 31 -39.31 9.54 2.67
N ILE A 32 -38.66 10.16 3.65
CA ILE A 32 -38.84 9.87 5.06
C ILE A 32 -40.14 10.53 5.52
N ARG A 33 -41.13 9.74 5.95
CA ARG A 33 -42.29 10.19 6.71
C ARG A 33 -41.87 10.40 8.16
N SER A 34 -42.01 11.63 8.65
CA SER A 34 -41.93 11.97 10.07
C SER A 34 -43.29 11.82 10.76
N PRO A 35 -43.38 11.27 11.98
CA PRO A 35 -44.57 11.37 12.79
C PRO A 35 -44.58 12.68 13.58
N ASN A 36 -45.68 13.46 13.42
CA ASN A 36 -45.98 14.64 14.20
C ASN A 36 -46.32 14.27 15.65
N PHE A 37 -45.64 14.91 16.61
CA PHE A 37 -46.15 15.10 17.97
C PHE A 37 -46.12 16.61 18.32
N PRO A 38 -47.18 17.15 18.90
CA PRO A 38 -47.26 18.55 19.24
C PRO A 38 -46.58 18.86 20.59
N ILE A 39 -45.62 19.80 20.58
CA ILE A 39 -45.06 20.38 21.81
C ILE A 39 -45.65 21.76 22.00
N THR A 40 -46.44 21.92 23.09
CA THR A 40 -46.99 23.17 23.57
C THR A 40 -45.93 23.99 24.30
N PHE A 41 -45.78 25.27 23.95
CA PHE A 41 -44.96 26.26 24.67
C PHE A 41 -45.81 27.04 25.66
N PRO A 42 -45.32 27.36 26.87
CA PRO A 42 -45.93 28.33 27.75
C PRO A 42 -45.52 29.78 27.39
N PRO A 43 -46.33 30.78 27.79
CA PRO A 43 -46.18 32.16 27.32
C PRO A 43 -45.08 32.96 28.05
N ALA A 44 -44.49 33.89 27.30
CA ALA A 44 -43.49 34.83 27.77
C ALA A 44 -44.12 35.95 28.65
N SER A 45 -43.55 36.17 29.81
CA SER A 45 -43.64 37.48 30.47
C SER A 45 -42.44 37.76 31.40
N ALA A 46 -41.86 38.93 31.19
CA ALA A 46 -41.08 39.78 32.10
C ALA A 46 -39.62 39.33 32.42
N PHE A 47 -38.66 40.00 31.78
CA PHE A 47 -37.57 40.62 32.55
C PHE A 47 -36.99 41.86 31.83
N ARG A 48 -36.69 42.86 32.63
CA ARG A 48 -36.34 44.24 32.28
C ARG A 48 -34.90 44.41 31.84
N HIS A 49 -34.70 45.45 31.02
CA HIS A 49 -33.49 46.15 30.62
C HIS A 49 -32.22 45.99 31.49
N PHE A 50 -31.15 45.53 30.91
CA PHE A 50 -29.79 45.99 31.16
C PHE A 50 -29.10 46.21 29.82
N ALA A 51 -28.64 47.43 29.59
CA ALA A 51 -27.87 47.84 28.45
C ALA A 51 -26.45 47.28 28.60
N ALA A 52 -26.04 46.37 27.72
CA ALA A 52 -24.67 45.88 27.58
C ALA A 52 -24.03 46.53 26.35
N ALA A 53 -22.80 47.02 26.53
CA ALA A 53 -21.95 47.61 25.50
C ALA A 53 -21.66 46.62 24.37
N PRO A 54 -21.40 47.08 23.13
CA PRO A 54 -21.15 46.17 22.00
C PRO A 54 -19.80 45.47 22.17
N LEU A 55 -19.84 44.15 22.39
CA LEU A 55 -18.69 43.29 22.26
C LEU A 55 -18.27 43.25 20.79
N ALA A 56 -17.00 43.58 20.52
CA ALA A 56 -16.39 43.47 19.23
C ALA A 56 -16.51 42.01 18.74
N ARG A 57 -17.15 41.81 17.60
CA ARG A 57 -17.23 40.51 16.94
C ARG A 57 -15.84 40.10 16.50
N SER A 58 -15.32 38.97 17.02
CA SER A 58 -14.16 38.27 16.48
C SER A 58 -14.43 37.97 15.01
N PRO A 59 -13.43 38.08 14.13
CA PRO A 59 -13.59 37.69 12.74
C PRO A 59 -13.96 36.19 12.63
N PRO A 60 -14.79 35.80 11.66
CA PRO A 60 -15.13 34.41 11.44
C PRO A 60 -13.84 33.60 11.15
N PRO A 61 -13.76 32.35 11.60
CA PRO A 61 -12.64 31.50 11.26
C PRO A 61 -12.52 31.39 9.72
N PRO A 62 -11.29 31.35 9.18
CA PRO A 62 -11.09 31.21 7.74
C PRO A 62 -11.74 29.91 7.25
N PRO A 63 -12.26 29.87 6.01
CA PRO A 63 -12.87 28.67 5.45
C PRO A 63 -11.86 27.51 5.44
N LEU A 64 -12.32 26.30 5.76
CA LEU A 64 -11.53 25.06 5.86
C LEU A 64 -10.68 24.77 4.61
N ASP A 65 -11.11 25.23 3.43
CA ASP A 65 -10.36 25.10 2.18
C ASP A 65 -9.10 25.98 2.11
N ALA A 66 -9.02 27.07 2.88
CA ALA A 66 -7.82 27.89 2.94
C ALA A 66 -6.70 27.26 3.81
N MET A 67 -7.03 26.34 4.72
CA MET A 67 -6.05 25.59 5.52
C MET A 67 -5.41 24.44 4.75
N ALA A 68 -6.06 23.90 3.71
CA ALA A 68 -5.55 22.77 2.95
C ALA A 68 -4.39 23.13 1.99
N GLN A 69 -4.08 24.41 1.78
CA GLN A 69 -3.12 24.87 0.76
C GLN A 69 -1.76 25.35 1.27
N LYS A 70 -1.47 25.34 2.58
CA LYS A 70 -0.18 25.81 3.11
C LYS A 70 0.39 24.89 4.20
N PHE A 71 0.54 23.62 3.91
CA PHE A 71 1.46 22.80 4.70
C PHE A 71 2.87 22.98 4.12
N GLY A 72 3.78 23.56 4.94
CA GLY A 72 5.16 23.73 4.58
C GLY A 72 5.82 22.38 4.25
N LYS A 73 6.67 22.34 3.25
CA LYS A 73 7.50 21.17 2.99
C LYS A 73 8.62 21.17 4.03
N SER A 74 8.95 19.98 4.56
CA SER A 74 10.21 19.81 5.27
C SER A 74 11.35 20.23 4.35
N THR A 75 12.31 21.00 4.87
CA THR A 75 13.44 21.46 4.08
C THR A 75 14.67 20.64 4.43
N ARG A 76 15.43 20.25 3.42
CA ARG A 76 16.69 19.52 3.59
C ARG A 76 17.87 20.39 3.22
N ARG A 77 18.86 20.48 4.09
CA ARG A 77 20.11 21.16 3.79
C ARG A 77 21.03 20.27 2.95
N PRO A 78 21.80 20.79 1.99
CA PRO A 78 22.75 20.00 1.20
C PRO A 78 23.77 19.26 2.06
N GLY A 79 24.14 18.04 1.69
CA GLY A 79 25.33 17.37 2.24
C GLY A 79 25.14 15.98 2.86
N ALA A 80 23.92 15.52 3.12
CA ALA A 80 23.69 14.14 3.59
C ALA A 80 22.90 13.36 2.53
N SER A 81 23.60 12.81 1.52
CA SER A 81 22.99 11.91 0.55
C SER A 81 22.90 10.49 1.12
N SER A 82 21.75 9.84 0.94
CA SER A 82 21.58 8.42 1.26
C SER A 82 21.81 7.56 0.02
N LYS A 83 22.43 6.40 0.20
CA LYS A 83 22.65 5.40 -0.85
C LYS A 83 22.25 4.03 -0.29
N ALA A 84 21.58 3.21 -1.09
CA ALA A 84 21.24 1.85 -0.73
C ALA A 84 22.49 1.04 -0.33
N ARG A 85 22.38 0.27 0.77
CA ARG A 85 23.45 -0.59 1.30
C ARG A 85 23.75 -1.78 0.37
N VAL A 86 22.75 -2.24 -0.38
CA VAL A 86 22.84 -3.35 -1.32
C VAL A 86 22.22 -2.97 -2.66
N TYR A 87 22.63 -3.63 -3.72
CA TYR A 87 22.08 -3.48 -5.08
C TYR A 87 22.06 -2.04 -5.61
N ALA A 88 22.92 -1.19 -5.08
CA ALA A 88 22.91 0.25 -5.38
C ALA A 88 23.20 0.56 -6.85
N ASP A 89 24.07 -0.21 -7.49
CA ASP A 89 24.57 0.08 -8.84
C ASP A 89 23.93 -0.79 -9.94
N VAL A 90 22.89 -1.59 -9.61
CA VAL A 90 22.24 -2.51 -10.57
C VAL A 90 21.80 -1.79 -11.84
N ASN A 91 21.08 -0.67 -11.71
CA ASN A 91 20.58 0.09 -12.87
C ASN A 91 21.62 1.04 -13.46
N VAL A 92 22.79 1.18 -12.84
CA VAL A 92 23.95 1.86 -13.41
C VAL A 92 24.70 0.93 -14.35
N VAL A 93 24.84 -0.35 -13.95
CA VAL A 93 25.56 -1.38 -14.73
C VAL A 93 24.72 -1.94 -15.86
N ARG A 94 23.40 -2.10 -15.64
CA ARG A 94 22.49 -2.64 -16.67
C ARG A 94 22.32 -1.65 -17.83
N PRO A 95 22.11 -2.13 -19.06
CA PRO A 95 21.90 -1.29 -20.22
C PRO A 95 20.64 -0.43 -20.03
N LYS A 96 20.63 0.73 -20.68
CA LYS A 96 19.55 1.74 -20.53
C LYS A 96 18.18 1.16 -20.85
N GLU A 97 18.06 0.27 -21.79
CA GLU A 97 16.83 -0.40 -22.21
C GLU A 97 16.18 -1.22 -21.09
N TYR A 98 16.95 -1.60 -20.05
CA TYR A 98 16.45 -2.33 -18.91
C TYR A 98 15.52 -1.48 -18.03
N TRP A 99 15.84 -0.22 -17.82
CA TRP A 99 15.14 0.68 -16.90
C TRP A 99 14.47 1.89 -17.56
N ASP A 100 14.79 2.20 -18.82
CA ASP A 100 14.17 3.30 -19.57
C ASP A 100 12.79 2.89 -20.10
N TYR A 101 11.81 2.92 -19.19
CA TYR A 101 10.43 2.59 -19.53
C TYR A 101 9.75 3.66 -20.40
N GLU A 102 10.32 4.86 -20.55
CA GLU A 102 9.74 5.90 -21.40
C GLU A 102 9.90 5.54 -22.88
N SER A 103 11.01 4.90 -23.23
CA SER A 103 11.26 4.42 -24.59
C SER A 103 10.56 3.08 -24.92
N LEU A 104 9.97 2.39 -23.91
CA LEU A 104 9.33 1.09 -24.12
C LEU A 104 8.27 1.15 -25.22
N ASN A 105 8.43 0.31 -26.24
CA ASN A 105 7.37 0.00 -27.20
C ASN A 105 6.59 -1.23 -26.71
N VAL A 106 5.35 -1.01 -26.26
CA VAL A 106 4.51 -2.09 -25.73
C VAL A 106 3.95 -2.91 -26.87
N GLN A 107 4.20 -4.22 -26.84
CA GLN A 107 3.52 -5.17 -27.73
C GLN A 107 2.15 -5.48 -27.09
N TRP A 108 1.10 -5.33 -27.87
CA TRP A 108 -0.27 -5.53 -27.42
C TRP A 108 -0.79 -6.87 -27.94
N GLY A 109 -1.30 -7.71 -27.06
CA GLY A 109 -2.05 -8.91 -27.38
C GLY A 109 -3.51 -8.61 -27.76
N GLU A 110 -4.26 -9.64 -28.03
CA GLU A 110 -5.65 -9.56 -28.47
C GLU A 110 -6.60 -9.56 -27.27
N GLN A 111 -7.44 -8.53 -27.16
CA GLN A 111 -8.37 -8.41 -26.04
C GLN A 111 -9.46 -9.49 -26.09
N ASP A 112 -9.84 -9.90 -27.28
CA ASP A 112 -10.91 -10.88 -27.51
C ASP A 112 -10.53 -12.31 -27.03
N ASP A 113 -9.26 -12.54 -26.68
CA ASP A 113 -8.78 -13.78 -26.05
C ASP A 113 -9.20 -13.91 -24.58
N TYR A 114 -9.77 -12.85 -23.98
CA TYR A 114 -10.09 -12.80 -22.56
C TYR A 114 -11.54 -12.38 -22.32
N GLU A 115 -12.27 -13.18 -21.52
CA GLU A 115 -13.63 -12.89 -21.11
C GLU A 115 -13.70 -12.47 -19.65
N VAL A 116 -14.46 -11.40 -19.37
CA VAL A 116 -14.71 -10.90 -18.01
C VAL A 116 -15.83 -11.73 -17.36
N VAL A 117 -15.54 -12.32 -16.19
CA VAL A 117 -16.51 -13.10 -15.40
C VAL A 117 -17.21 -12.23 -14.37
N ARG A 118 -16.46 -11.58 -13.48
CA ARG A 118 -17.03 -10.72 -12.42
C ARG A 118 -16.02 -9.70 -11.93
N LYS A 119 -16.50 -8.60 -11.38
CA LYS A 119 -15.66 -7.60 -10.72
C LYS A 119 -15.20 -8.11 -9.35
N VAL A 120 -13.88 -8.02 -9.10
CA VAL A 120 -13.27 -8.43 -7.83
C VAL A 120 -12.65 -7.28 -7.06
N GLY A 121 -12.39 -6.13 -7.71
CA GLY A 121 -11.81 -4.99 -7.03
C GLY A 121 -11.96 -3.67 -7.79
N ARG A 122 -11.78 -2.56 -7.05
CA ARG A 122 -11.74 -1.21 -7.63
C ARG A 122 -10.66 -0.40 -6.93
N GLY A 123 -9.62 -0.02 -7.65
CA GLY A 123 -8.58 0.87 -7.18
C GLY A 123 -8.74 2.31 -7.70
N LYS A 124 -7.90 3.21 -7.22
CA LYS A 124 -7.82 4.60 -7.70
C LYS A 124 -7.51 4.66 -9.20
N TYR A 125 -6.61 3.79 -9.68
CA TYR A 125 -6.07 3.82 -11.03
C TYR A 125 -6.49 2.63 -11.90
N SER A 126 -7.29 1.71 -11.39
CA SER A 126 -7.74 0.53 -12.12
C SER A 126 -9.06 -0.02 -11.60
N GLU A 127 -9.69 -0.86 -12.41
CA GLU A 127 -10.73 -1.79 -11.99
C GLU A 127 -10.23 -3.22 -12.25
N VAL A 128 -10.51 -4.13 -11.33
CA VAL A 128 -9.99 -5.49 -11.36
C VAL A 128 -11.13 -6.49 -11.46
N PHE A 129 -10.99 -7.43 -12.37
CA PHE A 129 -11.98 -8.45 -12.67
C PHE A 129 -11.36 -9.84 -12.64
N GLU A 130 -12.13 -10.83 -12.21
CA GLU A 130 -11.88 -12.23 -12.54
C GLU A 130 -12.28 -12.44 -13.99
N GLY A 131 -11.46 -13.13 -14.75
CA GLY A 131 -11.70 -13.46 -16.13
C GLY A 131 -11.25 -14.87 -16.48
N VAL A 132 -11.48 -15.27 -17.71
CA VAL A 132 -11.00 -16.53 -18.29
C VAL A 132 -10.35 -16.26 -19.64
N HIS A 133 -9.31 -17.03 -19.95
CA HIS A 133 -8.72 -17.09 -21.27
C HIS A 133 -9.59 -17.97 -22.17
N CYS A 134 -10.06 -17.45 -23.31
CA CYS A 134 -11.11 -18.09 -24.11
C CYS A 134 -10.68 -19.41 -24.75
N THR A 135 -9.37 -19.61 -25.01
CA THR A 135 -8.86 -20.76 -25.73
C THR A 135 -8.80 -22.02 -24.86
N ASP A 136 -8.32 -21.91 -23.61
CA ASP A 136 -8.09 -23.03 -22.69
C ASP A 136 -9.00 -23.02 -21.47
N GLY A 137 -9.76 -21.93 -21.25
CA GLY A 137 -10.65 -21.76 -20.09
C GLY A 137 -9.91 -21.49 -18.77
N GLU A 138 -8.60 -21.19 -18.83
CA GLU A 138 -7.83 -20.89 -17.62
C GLU A 138 -8.28 -19.56 -16.99
N LYS A 139 -8.40 -19.60 -15.65
CA LYS A 139 -8.75 -18.38 -14.89
C LYS A 139 -7.61 -17.39 -14.91
N CYS A 140 -7.95 -16.12 -15.07
CA CYS A 140 -7.02 -14.99 -15.01
C CYS A 140 -7.60 -13.82 -14.22
N VAL A 141 -6.75 -12.82 -13.95
CA VAL A 141 -7.15 -11.54 -13.38
C VAL A 141 -6.91 -10.46 -14.43
N ILE A 142 -7.97 -9.70 -14.75
CA ILE A 142 -7.94 -8.61 -15.72
C ILE A 142 -7.94 -7.27 -14.97
N LYS A 143 -6.80 -6.55 -15.01
CA LYS A 143 -6.65 -5.21 -14.43
C LYS A 143 -6.82 -4.16 -15.52
N ILE A 144 -8.03 -3.59 -15.64
CA ILE A 144 -8.35 -2.52 -16.58
C ILE A 144 -7.85 -1.19 -16.01
N LEU A 145 -6.93 -0.53 -16.72
CA LEU A 145 -6.31 0.70 -16.24
C LEU A 145 -7.18 1.91 -16.57
N LYS A 146 -7.47 2.77 -15.59
CA LYS A 146 -8.12 4.05 -15.80
C LYS A 146 -7.17 5.01 -16.54
N PRO A 147 -7.68 6.07 -17.20
CA PRO A 147 -6.83 7.06 -17.86
C PRO A 147 -5.84 7.69 -16.89
N VAL A 148 -4.58 7.34 -17.02
CA VAL A 148 -3.44 7.88 -16.27
C VAL A 148 -2.31 8.25 -17.23
N LYS A 149 -1.29 8.97 -16.74
CA LYS A 149 -0.14 9.34 -17.56
C LYS A 149 0.51 8.08 -18.17
N LYS A 150 0.65 8.04 -19.50
CA LYS A 150 1.25 6.91 -20.25
C LYS A 150 2.56 6.42 -19.64
N LYS A 151 3.38 7.32 -19.11
CA LYS A 151 4.63 7.04 -18.41
C LYS A 151 4.43 6.07 -17.23
N LYS A 152 3.36 6.22 -16.43
CA LYS A 152 3.08 5.31 -15.29
C LYS A 152 2.74 3.90 -15.76
N ILE A 153 1.96 3.79 -16.83
CA ILE A 153 1.58 2.51 -17.44
C ILE A 153 2.83 1.79 -17.96
N LYS A 154 3.66 2.48 -18.76
CA LYS A 154 4.90 1.92 -19.31
C LYS A 154 5.85 1.46 -18.20
N ARG A 155 5.93 2.21 -17.08
CA ARG A 155 6.77 1.84 -15.95
C ARG A 155 6.31 0.54 -15.29
N GLU A 156 5.00 0.42 -14.98
CA GLU A 156 4.43 -0.80 -14.40
C GLU A 156 4.66 -2.01 -15.30
N ILE A 157 4.39 -1.87 -16.60
CA ILE A 157 4.63 -2.93 -17.61
C ILE A 157 6.11 -3.32 -17.63
N LYS A 158 7.02 -2.36 -17.72
CA LYS A 158 8.46 -2.62 -17.80
C LYS A 158 8.98 -3.36 -16.57
N ILE A 159 8.53 -2.94 -15.38
CA ILE A 159 8.87 -3.59 -14.13
C ILE A 159 8.35 -5.02 -14.09
N LEU A 160 7.08 -5.25 -14.45
CA LEU A 160 6.50 -6.59 -14.49
C LEU A 160 7.21 -7.50 -15.50
N GLN A 161 7.61 -6.99 -16.66
CA GLN A 161 8.40 -7.74 -17.65
C GLN A 161 9.78 -8.11 -17.10
N ASN A 162 10.45 -7.18 -16.43
CA ASN A 162 11.77 -7.42 -15.84
C ASN A 162 11.74 -8.40 -14.65
N LEU A 163 10.60 -8.47 -13.94
CA LEU A 163 10.39 -9.36 -12.80
C LEU A 163 9.70 -10.68 -13.19
N CYS A 164 9.36 -10.86 -14.46
CA CYS A 164 8.65 -12.05 -14.96
C CYS A 164 9.40 -13.34 -14.61
N GLY A 165 8.67 -14.31 -14.07
CA GLY A 165 9.26 -15.60 -13.62
C GLY A 165 9.95 -15.52 -12.27
N GLY A 166 10.05 -14.35 -11.65
CA GLY A 166 10.52 -14.21 -10.28
C GLY A 166 9.59 -14.91 -9.29
N PRO A 167 10.14 -15.55 -8.25
CA PRO A 167 9.35 -16.27 -7.28
C PRO A 167 8.50 -15.31 -6.45
N ASN A 168 7.29 -15.75 -6.14
CA ASN A 168 6.30 -14.98 -5.37
C ASN A 168 5.95 -13.59 -5.96
N ILE A 169 6.36 -13.32 -7.20
CA ILE A 169 5.88 -12.19 -8.00
C ILE A 169 4.69 -12.67 -8.83
N VAL A 170 3.63 -11.88 -8.87
CA VAL A 170 2.48 -12.17 -9.73
C VAL A 170 2.92 -12.22 -11.20
N LYS A 171 2.53 -13.28 -11.92
CA LYS A 171 2.85 -13.41 -13.34
C LYS A 171 1.99 -12.48 -14.17
N LEU A 172 2.62 -11.63 -14.98
CA LEU A 172 1.97 -10.95 -16.08
C LEU A 172 1.88 -11.93 -17.24
N LEU A 173 0.67 -12.31 -17.63
CA LEU A 173 0.40 -13.26 -18.70
C LEU A 173 0.35 -12.56 -20.06
N ASP A 174 -0.34 -11.40 -20.10
CA ASP A 174 -0.48 -10.63 -21.32
C ASP A 174 -0.76 -9.15 -21.06
N ILE A 175 -0.67 -8.32 -22.08
CA ILE A 175 -0.94 -6.89 -22.07
C ILE A 175 -1.82 -6.58 -23.28
N VAL A 176 -3.10 -6.34 -23.05
CA VAL A 176 -4.06 -6.11 -24.13
C VAL A 176 -4.59 -4.67 -24.13
N ARG A 177 -5.18 -4.25 -25.23
CA ARG A 177 -5.73 -2.91 -25.37
C ARG A 177 -7.02 -2.91 -26.15
N ASP A 178 -8.07 -2.31 -25.58
CA ASP A 178 -9.32 -2.11 -26.29
C ASP A 178 -9.10 -1.30 -27.59
N GLN A 179 -9.60 -1.81 -28.70
CA GLN A 179 -9.37 -1.26 -30.03
C GLN A 179 -10.01 0.13 -30.23
N GLN A 180 -11.12 0.42 -29.55
CA GLN A 180 -11.88 1.67 -29.68
C GLN A 180 -11.42 2.73 -28.69
N SER A 181 -11.50 2.43 -27.38
CA SER A 181 -11.16 3.38 -26.32
C SER A 181 -9.65 3.53 -26.10
N LYS A 182 -8.83 2.63 -26.68
CA LYS A 182 -7.38 2.53 -26.44
C LYS A 182 -7.05 2.31 -24.96
N THR A 183 -8.00 1.81 -24.16
CA THR A 183 -7.81 1.50 -22.74
C THR A 183 -6.95 0.26 -22.59
N PRO A 184 -5.83 0.33 -21.86
CA PRO A 184 -4.96 -0.82 -21.63
C PRO A 184 -5.48 -1.69 -20.48
N SER A 185 -5.29 -3.01 -20.61
CA SER A 185 -5.54 -3.99 -19.55
C SER A 185 -4.33 -4.89 -19.38
N LEU A 186 -4.01 -5.20 -18.13
CA LEU A 186 -2.94 -6.13 -17.75
C LEU A 186 -3.60 -7.44 -17.34
N ILE A 187 -3.15 -8.55 -17.91
CA ILE A 187 -3.67 -9.88 -17.63
C ILE A 187 -2.68 -10.61 -16.71
N PHE A 188 -3.16 -11.08 -15.56
CA PHE A 188 -2.35 -11.74 -14.55
C PHE A 188 -2.81 -13.16 -14.27
N GLU A 189 -1.91 -13.99 -13.71
CA GLU A 189 -2.29 -15.27 -13.13
C GLU A 189 -3.39 -15.10 -12.07
N TYR A 190 -4.30 -16.07 -11.99
CA TYR A 190 -5.29 -16.13 -10.92
C TYR A 190 -4.67 -16.71 -9.65
N VAL A 191 -4.94 -16.07 -8.50
CA VAL A 191 -4.59 -16.59 -7.17
C VAL A 191 -5.89 -16.73 -6.37
N ASN A 192 -6.15 -17.91 -5.84
CA ASN A 192 -7.31 -18.17 -4.97
C ASN A 192 -7.05 -17.58 -3.59
N ASN A 193 -7.11 -16.24 -3.51
CA ASN A 193 -6.74 -15.49 -2.31
C ASN A 193 -7.86 -15.46 -1.29
N THR A 194 -7.51 -15.66 -0.02
CA THR A 194 -8.37 -15.36 1.12
C THR A 194 -8.09 -13.93 1.60
N ASP A 195 -9.15 -13.12 1.81
CA ASP A 195 -8.99 -11.74 2.32
C ASP A 195 -8.19 -11.74 3.63
N PHE A 196 -7.17 -10.88 3.72
CA PHE A 196 -6.26 -10.85 4.87
C PHE A 196 -6.99 -10.55 6.19
N LYS A 197 -8.11 -9.82 6.17
CA LYS A 197 -8.93 -9.54 7.37
C LYS A 197 -9.54 -10.81 7.95
N VAL A 198 -9.81 -11.80 7.08
CA VAL A 198 -10.30 -13.12 7.46
C VAL A 198 -9.14 -14.05 7.78
N LEU A 199 -8.10 -14.05 6.95
CA LEU A 199 -6.98 -14.99 7.05
C LEU A 199 -6.06 -14.69 8.24
N TYR A 200 -5.61 -13.44 8.42
CA TYR A 200 -4.59 -13.11 9.43
C TYR A 200 -4.97 -13.49 10.87
N PRO A 201 -6.24 -13.31 11.32
CA PRO A 201 -6.66 -13.79 12.64
C PRO A 201 -6.54 -15.30 12.84
N THR A 202 -6.55 -16.11 11.79
CA THR A 202 -6.50 -17.58 11.86
C THR A 202 -5.08 -18.15 11.77
N LEU A 203 -4.09 -17.34 11.35
CA LEU A 203 -2.72 -17.80 11.17
C LEU A 203 -2.04 -18.18 12.49
N SER A 204 -1.40 -19.34 12.50
CA SER A 204 -0.49 -19.77 13.57
C SER A 204 0.83 -19.01 13.52
N ASP A 205 1.64 -19.11 14.59
CA ASP A 205 3.02 -18.57 14.59
C ASP A 205 3.85 -19.13 13.42
N TYR A 206 3.72 -20.44 13.14
CA TYR A 206 4.43 -21.06 12.02
C TYR A 206 3.97 -20.52 10.66
N ASP A 207 2.66 -20.26 10.48
CA ASP A 207 2.14 -19.70 9.23
C ASP A 207 2.63 -18.28 9.01
N ILE A 208 2.67 -17.46 10.06
CA ILE A 208 3.21 -16.09 9.98
C ILE A 208 4.69 -16.13 9.60
N ARG A 209 5.50 -16.98 10.28
CA ARG A 209 6.92 -17.18 9.92
C ARG A 209 7.07 -17.57 8.46
N TYR A 210 6.27 -18.55 8.02
CA TYR A 210 6.30 -19.06 6.65
C TYR A 210 5.97 -17.96 5.63
N TYR A 211 4.85 -17.24 5.76
CA TYR A 211 4.47 -16.24 4.78
C TYR A 211 5.37 -15.01 4.79
N ILE A 212 5.84 -14.56 5.94
CA ILE A 212 6.82 -13.46 6.01
C ILE A 212 8.16 -13.91 5.41
N PHE A 213 8.57 -15.16 5.65
CA PHE A 213 9.75 -15.73 5.04
C PHE A 213 9.59 -15.84 3.51
N GLU A 214 8.45 -16.34 3.02
CA GLU A 214 8.13 -16.40 1.58
C GLU A 214 8.11 -15.01 0.93
N LEU A 215 7.71 -13.97 1.63
CA LEU A 215 7.76 -12.60 1.13
C LEU A 215 9.19 -12.03 1.11
N LEU A 216 10.05 -12.46 2.02
CA LEU A 216 11.46 -12.07 2.11
C LEU A 216 12.40 -12.98 1.30
N LYS A 217 12.11 -14.28 1.17
CA LYS A 217 13.00 -15.43 0.90
C LYS A 217 13.87 -15.26 -0.34
N ALA A 218 15.15 -15.68 -0.24
CA ALA A 218 16.07 -16.01 -1.34
C ALA A 218 16.59 -17.45 -1.18
N ASN A 219 16.44 -18.30 -2.17
CA ASN A 219 17.10 -19.60 -2.23
C ASN A 219 18.38 -19.52 -3.03
N ALA A 220 19.34 -20.40 -2.74
CA ALA A 220 20.62 -20.47 -3.43
C ALA A 220 20.48 -20.64 -4.96
N ASN A 221 19.32 -21.11 -5.45
CA ASN A 221 19.06 -21.36 -6.87
C ASN A 221 17.91 -20.53 -7.47
N PHE A 222 17.13 -19.78 -6.67
CA PHE A 222 16.02 -18.94 -7.16
C PHE A 222 15.83 -17.71 -6.27
N SER A 223 15.96 -16.54 -6.84
CA SER A 223 15.69 -15.24 -6.18
C SER A 223 14.20 -15.07 -5.90
N MET A 224 13.81 -14.28 -4.87
CA MET A 224 12.41 -14.19 -4.41
C MET A 224 11.89 -12.79 -4.21
N ALA A 225 10.57 -12.61 -3.78
CA ALA A 225 9.80 -11.41 -3.97
C ALA A 225 10.56 -10.11 -3.62
N LEU A 226 10.83 -9.80 -2.34
CA LEU A 226 11.48 -8.53 -1.99
C LEU A 226 12.98 -8.54 -2.30
N ASP A 227 13.74 -9.55 -1.89
CA ASP A 227 15.17 -9.60 -2.22
C ASP A 227 15.40 -9.70 -3.73
N TYR A 228 14.51 -10.43 -4.42
CA TYR A 228 14.56 -10.51 -5.89
C TYR A 228 14.32 -9.15 -6.54
N CYS A 229 13.20 -8.49 -6.27
CA CYS A 229 12.94 -7.21 -6.91
C CYS A 229 14.02 -6.18 -6.56
N HIS A 230 14.54 -6.18 -5.32
CA HIS A 230 15.67 -5.35 -4.93
C HIS A 230 16.94 -5.71 -5.70
N SER A 231 17.25 -7.00 -5.89
CA SER A 231 18.39 -7.47 -6.69
C SER A 231 18.26 -7.12 -8.18
N GLN A 232 17.04 -6.92 -8.65
CA GLN A 232 16.75 -6.42 -9.99
C GLN A 232 16.74 -4.88 -10.06
N GLY A 233 17.13 -4.19 -8.98
CA GLY A 233 17.19 -2.74 -8.93
C GLY A 233 15.81 -2.07 -8.82
N ILE A 234 14.81 -2.75 -8.28
CA ILE A 234 13.40 -2.29 -8.23
C ILE A 234 12.93 -2.22 -6.79
N MET A 235 12.37 -1.06 -6.39
CA MET A 235 11.63 -0.85 -5.15
C MET A 235 10.14 -1.06 -5.40
N HIS A 236 9.42 -1.79 -4.52
CA HIS A 236 7.98 -1.99 -4.63
C HIS A 236 7.19 -0.74 -4.20
N ARG A 237 7.52 -0.15 -3.06
CA ARG A 237 6.99 1.09 -2.46
C ARG A 237 5.52 1.06 -2.01
N ASP A 238 4.86 -0.09 -2.09
CA ASP A 238 3.47 -0.26 -1.61
C ASP A 238 3.24 -1.66 -1.02
N VAL A 239 4.22 -2.15 -0.24
CA VAL A 239 4.09 -3.41 0.51
C VAL A 239 3.04 -3.22 1.61
N LYS A 240 1.98 -4.03 1.58
CA LYS A 240 0.88 -4.00 2.54
C LYS A 240 0.02 -5.26 2.40
N PRO A 241 -0.84 -5.61 3.38
CA PRO A 241 -1.66 -6.83 3.33
C PRO A 241 -2.49 -6.97 2.04
N HIS A 242 -3.08 -5.87 1.54
CA HIS A 242 -3.87 -5.87 0.29
C HIS A 242 -3.07 -6.24 -0.96
N ASN A 243 -1.74 -6.08 -0.92
CA ASN A 243 -0.85 -6.37 -2.05
C ASN A 243 -0.09 -7.68 -1.88
N VAL A 244 -0.42 -8.47 -0.85
CA VAL A 244 0.12 -9.81 -0.60
C VAL A 244 -1.03 -10.81 -0.70
N MET A 245 -1.15 -11.48 -1.83
CA MET A 245 -2.16 -12.51 -2.06
C MET A 245 -1.69 -13.85 -1.52
N ILE A 246 -2.56 -14.52 -0.74
CA ILE A 246 -2.25 -15.82 -0.14
C ILE A 246 -3.37 -16.80 -0.45
N ASP A 247 -3.04 -17.87 -1.18
CA ASP A 247 -3.79 -19.11 -1.22
C ASP A 247 -3.26 -20.00 -0.08
N HIS A 248 -4.03 -20.07 1.01
CA HIS A 248 -3.60 -20.78 2.21
C HIS A 248 -3.62 -22.30 2.03
N GLU A 249 -4.54 -22.82 1.21
CA GLU A 249 -4.63 -24.26 0.92
C GLU A 249 -3.42 -24.75 0.15
N GLN A 250 -2.99 -24.00 -0.88
CA GLN A 250 -1.83 -24.33 -1.68
C GLN A 250 -0.51 -23.82 -1.09
N ARG A 251 -0.54 -23.09 0.02
CA ARG A 251 0.64 -22.42 0.61
C ARG A 251 1.34 -21.49 -0.39
N LYS A 252 0.59 -20.88 -1.30
CA LYS A 252 1.08 -20.04 -2.39
C LYS A 252 0.92 -18.57 -2.01
N LEU A 253 1.99 -17.78 -2.13
CA LEU A 253 2.01 -16.34 -1.95
C LEU A 253 2.34 -15.64 -3.26
N ARG A 254 1.73 -14.46 -3.49
CA ARG A 254 2.11 -13.55 -4.59
C ARG A 254 2.09 -12.10 -4.12
N LEU A 255 3.19 -11.39 -4.40
CA LEU A 255 3.27 -9.94 -4.28
C LEU A 255 2.72 -9.31 -5.56
N ILE A 256 1.71 -8.45 -5.41
CA ILE A 256 0.96 -7.85 -6.51
C ILE A 256 1.03 -6.32 -6.49
N ASP A 257 0.44 -5.67 -7.49
CA ASP A 257 0.28 -4.22 -7.65
C ASP A 257 1.58 -3.42 -7.70
N TRP A 258 2.28 -3.55 -8.83
CA TRP A 258 3.55 -2.89 -9.15
C TRP A 258 3.38 -1.46 -9.70
N GLY A 259 2.17 -0.89 -9.67
CA GLY A 259 1.85 0.45 -10.19
C GLY A 259 2.59 1.59 -9.50
N LEU A 260 3.04 1.38 -8.24
CA LEU A 260 3.87 2.34 -7.51
C LEU A 260 5.37 1.99 -7.50
N ALA A 261 5.76 0.82 -8.01
CA ALA A 261 7.15 0.40 -8.05
C ALA A 261 8.03 1.34 -8.91
N GLU A 262 9.34 1.37 -8.64
CA GLU A 262 10.27 2.26 -9.33
C GLU A 262 11.67 1.66 -9.41
N PHE A 263 12.42 1.99 -10.47
CA PHE A 263 13.83 1.66 -10.60
C PHE A 263 14.68 2.51 -9.66
N TYR A 264 15.53 1.87 -8.86
CA TYR A 264 16.46 2.56 -7.98
C TYR A 264 17.70 3.01 -8.75
N HIS A 265 18.07 4.29 -8.58
CA HIS A 265 19.33 4.85 -9.05
C HIS A 265 19.96 5.62 -7.89
N PRO A 266 21.25 5.44 -7.61
CA PRO A 266 21.92 6.16 -6.53
C PRO A 266 21.90 7.68 -6.79
N GLY A 267 21.58 8.46 -5.76
CA GLY A 267 21.53 9.93 -5.84
C GLY A 267 20.28 10.49 -6.55
N LYS A 268 19.35 9.62 -6.99
CA LYS A 268 18.07 10.09 -7.56
C LYS A 268 17.08 10.42 -6.45
N GLU A 269 16.44 11.57 -6.58
CA GLU A 269 15.34 11.98 -5.72
C GLU A 269 14.01 11.38 -6.22
N TYR A 270 13.27 10.77 -5.32
CA TYR A 270 11.98 10.13 -5.60
C TYR A 270 10.84 10.92 -4.98
N ASN A 271 9.66 10.83 -5.60
CA ASN A 271 8.46 11.43 -5.05
C ASN A 271 8.04 10.69 -3.76
N VAL A 272 7.89 11.43 -2.67
CA VAL A 272 7.41 10.90 -1.38
C VAL A 272 5.88 10.73 -1.32
N ARG A 273 5.14 11.34 -2.26
CA ARG A 273 3.68 11.19 -2.38
C ARG A 273 3.30 9.95 -3.21
N VAL A 274 3.89 8.80 -2.88
CA VAL A 274 3.72 7.57 -3.67
C VAL A 274 2.52 6.73 -3.24
N ALA A 275 2.13 6.75 -1.96
CA ALA A 275 0.92 6.08 -1.49
C ALA A 275 -0.27 7.06 -1.43
N SER A 276 -1.50 6.54 -1.51
CA SER A 276 -2.72 7.37 -1.47
C SER A 276 -2.78 8.23 -0.21
N SER A 277 -2.93 9.56 -0.38
CA SER A 277 -3.13 10.49 0.73
C SER A 277 -4.57 10.42 1.22
N PRO A 278 -4.83 10.49 2.54
CA PRO A 278 -6.19 10.51 3.11
C PRO A 278 -7.06 11.67 2.59
N VAL A 279 -6.44 12.82 2.30
CA VAL A 279 -7.13 14.07 1.92
C VAL A 279 -7.82 13.96 0.55
N GLU A 280 -7.33 13.14 -0.37
CA GLU A 280 -7.93 13.00 -1.72
C GLU A 280 -9.24 12.20 -1.73
N HIS A 281 -9.60 11.50 -0.64
CA HIS A 281 -10.81 10.68 -0.57
C HIS A 281 -12.00 11.35 0.14
N GLN A 282 -11.79 12.42 0.90
CA GLN A 282 -12.89 13.15 1.54
C GLN A 282 -13.79 13.86 0.53
N ALA A 283 -13.27 14.20 -0.66
CA ALA A 283 -14.06 14.83 -1.74
C ALA A 283 -15.07 13.86 -2.40
N GLU A 284 -14.99 12.55 -2.18
CA GLU A 284 -15.88 11.55 -2.81
C GLU A 284 -16.94 10.94 -1.87
N GLY A 285 -17.08 11.43 -0.62
CA GLY A 285 -18.16 11.02 0.29
C GLY A 285 -18.21 9.53 0.65
N ARG A 286 -17.08 8.82 0.59
CA ARG A 286 -17.01 7.39 0.88
C ARG A 286 -16.35 7.13 2.24
N GLU A 287 -17.13 6.70 3.19
CA GLU A 287 -16.64 6.01 4.38
C GLU A 287 -15.95 4.70 3.94
N GLY A 288 -14.65 4.54 4.23
CA GLY A 288 -13.93 3.30 3.94
C GLY A 288 -12.79 3.42 2.91
N GLY A 289 -12.01 4.51 2.92
CA GLY A 289 -10.78 4.61 2.14
C GLY A 289 -9.74 3.58 2.58
N GLU A 290 -9.80 2.35 2.06
CA GLU A 290 -8.80 1.31 2.25
C GLU A 290 -7.46 1.76 1.64
N GLY A 291 -6.40 1.80 2.46
CA GLY A 291 -5.05 2.12 2.02
C GLY A 291 -4.47 3.47 2.45
N LYS A 292 -4.96 4.05 3.53
CA LYS A 292 -4.52 5.33 4.09
C LYS A 292 -3.11 5.26 4.70
N GLY A 293 -2.04 5.26 3.91
CA GLY A 293 -0.69 5.61 4.38
C GLY A 293 -0.10 4.91 5.61
N TYR A 294 -0.77 3.89 6.18
CA TYR A 294 -0.42 3.24 7.45
C TYR A 294 0.93 2.51 7.41
N PHE A 295 1.39 2.16 6.22
CA PHE A 295 2.62 1.42 5.95
C PHE A 295 3.74 2.34 5.44
N LYS A 296 3.52 3.67 5.40
CA LYS A 296 4.53 4.63 4.96
C LYS A 296 5.69 4.69 5.94
N GLY A 297 6.91 4.58 5.40
CA GLY A 297 8.12 4.81 6.17
C GLY A 297 8.29 6.26 6.62
N PRO A 298 9.02 6.49 7.73
CA PRO A 298 9.34 7.84 8.20
C PRO A 298 9.93 8.72 7.11
N GLU A 299 10.76 8.20 6.24
CA GLU A 299 11.38 8.88 5.11
C GLU A 299 10.35 9.58 4.22
N LEU A 300 9.21 8.93 3.95
CA LEU A 300 8.13 9.53 3.15
C LEU A 300 7.36 10.61 3.92
N LEU A 301 7.32 10.51 5.25
CA LEU A 301 6.57 11.41 6.12
C LEU A 301 7.35 12.68 6.45
N VAL A 302 8.69 12.63 6.34
CA VAL A 302 9.59 13.76 6.58
C VAL A 302 10.20 14.35 5.30
N ASP A 303 9.63 14.00 4.12
CA ASP A 303 10.08 14.46 2.80
C ASP A 303 11.53 14.08 2.44
N LEU A 304 12.07 12.97 2.95
CA LEU A 304 13.37 12.43 2.53
C LEU A 304 13.22 11.75 1.18
N GLN A 305 13.75 12.38 0.12
CA GLN A 305 13.49 11.97 -1.26
C GLN A 305 14.48 10.94 -1.81
N ASP A 306 15.66 10.79 -1.25
CA ASP A 306 16.70 9.83 -1.66
C ASP A 306 16.60 8.50 -0.88
N TYR A 307 15.36 8.02 -0.68
CA TYR A 307 15.08 6.73 -0.06
C TYR A 307 15.40 5.56 -1.01
N ASP A 308 15.48 4.36 -0.45
CA ASP A 308 15.88 3.13 -1.15
C ASP A 308 14.98 1.93 -0.83
N TYR A 309 15.46 0.73 -1.10
CA TYR A 309 14.76 -0.55 -0.86
C TYR A 309 14.34 -0.75 0.60
N SER A 310 15.00 -0.11 1.54
CA SER A 310 14.70 -0.20 2.98
C SER A 310 13.31 0.33 3.33
N LEU A 311 12.68 1.13 2.45
CA LEU A 311 11.28 1.53 2.54
C LEU A 311 10.35 0.31 2.56
N ASP A 312 10.61 -0.68 1.72
CA ASP A 312 9.79 -1.91 1.66
C ASP A 312 9.92 -2.74 2.95
N LEU A 313 11.09 -2.68 3.61
CA LEU A 313 11.32 -3.36 4.90
C LEU A 313 10.58 -2.67 6.07
N TRP A 314 10.44 -1.34 6.05
CA TRP A 314 9.56 -0.66 6.99
C TRP A 314 8.10 -1.09 6.81
N SER A 315 7.61 -1.10 5.59
CA SER A 315 6.24 -1.51 5.26
C SER A 315 5.96 -2.95 5.69
N LEU A 316 6.93 -3.86 5.45
CA LEU A 316 6.92 -5.23 5.97
C LEU A 316 6.86 -5.27 7.50
N GLY A 317 7.65 -4.42 8.17
CA GLY A 317 7.67 -4.31 9.64
C GLY A 317 6.31 -3.90 10.20
N CYS A 318 5.63 -2.94 9.57
CA CYS A 318 4.27 -2.53 9.94
C CYS A 318 3.26 -3.68 9.78
N MET A 319 3.32 -4.40 8.66
CA MET A 319 2.46 -5.55 8.38
C MET A 319 2.72 -6.67 9.41
N PHE A 320 3.98 -7.02 9.65
CA PHE A 320 4.37 -8.05 10.60
C PHE A 320 3.96 -7.69 12.04
N ALA A 321 4.15 -6.44 12.47
CA ALA A 321 3.67 -5.96 13.77
C ALA A 321 2.14 -6.09 13.89
N GLY A 322 1.40 -5.79 12.82
CA GLY A 322 -0.05 -6.01 12.76
C GLY A 322 -0.44 -7.45 13.02
N MET A 323 0.29 -8.40 12.41
CA MET A 323 0.03 -9.83 12.55
C MET A 323 0.34 -10.35 13.96
N ILE A 324 1.54 -10.09 14.50
CA ILE A 324 1.96 -10.66 15.79
C ILE A 324 1.30 -9.99 17.00
N PHE A 325 0.96 -8.70 16.91
CA PHE A 325 0.25 -7.99 17.98
C PHE A 325 -1.28 -8.01 17.82
N ARG A 326 -1.81 -8.65 16.76
CA ARG A 326 -3.24 -8.70 16.46
C ARG A 326 -3.86 -7.29 16.39
N LYS A 327 -3.15 -6.37 15.77
CA LYS A 327 -3.54 -4.95 15.64
C LYS A 327 -3.29 -4.46 14.21
N GLU A 328 -4.32 -4.51 13.37
CA GLU A 328 -4.24 -4.11 11.97
C GLU A 328 -5.13 -2.89 11.68
N PRO A 329 -4.56 -1.77 11.18
CA PRO A 329 -3.12 -1.53 11.03
C PRO A 329 -2.43 -1.23 12.38
N PHE A 330 -1.14 -1.55 12.49
CA PHE A 330 -0.39 -1.32 13.73
C PHE A 330 -0.26 0.17 14.06
N PHE A 331 0.12 1.00 13.11
CA PHE A 331 0.10 2.46 13.21
C PHE A 331 -1.13 3.01 12.45
N TYR A 332 -2.08 3.60 13.17
CA TYR A 332 -3.32 4.13 12.61
C TYR A 332 -3.33 5.65 12.67
N GLY A 333 -2.86 6.30 11.60
CA GLY A 333 -2.89 7.76 11.43
C GLY A 333 -4.03 8.20 10.50
N HIS A 334 -4.64 9.33 10.81
CA HIS A 334 -5.71 9.90 9.97
C HIS A 334 -5.18 10.58 8.71
N ASP A 335 -3.96 11.11 8.78
CA ASP A 335 -3.22 11.73 7.69
C ASP A 335 -1.71 11.46 7.84
N ASN A 336 -0.87 12.05 6.99
CA ASN A 336 0.57 11.87 7.06
C ASN A 336 1.18 12.42 8.34
N TYR A 337 0.66 13.53 8.89
CA TYR A 337 1.17 14.14 10.11
C TYR A 337 0.80 13.28 11.32
N ASP A 338 -0.47 12.90 11.44
CA ASP A 338 -0.92 12.00 12.50
C ASP A 338 -0.22 10.62 12.40
N GLN A 339 0.09 10.14 11.17
CA GLN A 339 0.86 8.90 10.99
C GLN A 339 2.24 9.00 11.65
N LEU A 340 2.98 10.09 11.43
CA LEU A 340 4.28 10.30 12.08
C LEU A 340 4.14 10.45 13.59
N VAL A 341 3.08 11.14 14.07
CA VAL A 341 2.76 11.22 15.51
C VAL A 341 2.50 9.84 16.11
N LYS A 342 1.73 8.97 15.41
CA LYS A 342 1.48 7.59 15.90
C LYS A 342 2.76 6.76 15.98
N ILE A 343 3.66 6.92 15.02
CA ILE A 343 4.99 6.29 15.03
C ILE A 343 5.80 6.83 16.22
N ALA A 344 5.86 8.15 16.39
CA ALA A 344 6.61 8.79 17.47
C ALA A 344 6.09 8.40 18.88
N LYS A 345 4.80 8.21 19.03
CA LYS A 345 4.18 7.72 20.28
C LYS A 345 4.57 6.27 20.63
N VAL A 346 5.11 5.51 19.70
CA VAL A 346 5.58 4.13 19.93
C VAL A 346 7.09 4.08 19.99
N LEU A 347 7.79 4.61 18.99
CA LEU A 347 9.24 4.51 18.87
C LEU A 347 10.00 5.58 19.66
N GLY A 348 9.29 6.61 20.15
CA GLY A 348 9.90 7.74 20.86
C GLY A 348 10.37 8.84 19.92
N THR A 349 10.67 10.01 20.48
CA THR A 349 11.08 11.20 19.74
C THR A 349 12.59 11.44 19.75
N ASP A 350 13.34 10.82 20.64
CA ASP A 350 14.79 10.99 20.72
C ASP A 350 15.47 10.37 19.49
N GLU A 351 15.07 9.15 19.10
CA GLU A 351 15.55 8.49 17.88
C GLU A 351 15.07 9.23 16.61
N LEU A 352 13.84 9.81 16.62
CA LEU A 352 13.38 10.64 15.54
C LEU A 352 14.26 11.90 15.37
N SER A 353 14.58 12.58 16.46
CA SER A 353 15.46 13.75 16.43
C SER A 353 16.84 13.41 15.88
N ALA A 354 17.45 12.31 16.37
CA ALA A 354 18.74 11.84 15.86
C ALA A 354 18.69 11.52 14.35
N TYR A 355 17.58 10.94 13.88
CA TYR A 355 17.35 10.67 12.46
C TYR A 355 17.28 11.96 11.63
N LEU A 356 16.50 12.96 12.09
CA LEU A 356 16.35 14.24 11.43
C LEU A 356 17.69 14.98 11.36
N ASP A 357 18.44 15.00 12.46
CA ASP A 357 19.77 15.63 12.54
C ASP A 357 20.77 14.95 11.59
N LYS A 358 20.80 13.61 11.56
CA LYS A 358 21.68 12.82 10.67
C LYS A 358 21.47 13.19 9.19
N TYR A 359 20.22 13.32 8.77
CA TYR A 359 19.89 13.63 7.37
C TYR A 359 19.64 15.12 7.12
N ARG A 360 19.88 15.98 8.13
CA ARG A 360 19.74 17.44 8.07
C ARG A 360 18.34 17.86 7.59
N ILE A 361 17.30 17.21 8.12
CA ILE A 361 15.90 17.47 7.81
C ILE A 361 15.35 18.41 8.87
N GLU A 362 14.78 19.53 8.44
CA GLU A 362 14.01 20.43 9.29
C GLU A 362 12.51 20.13 9.07
N LEU A 363 11.82 19.71 10.12
CA LEU A 363 10.38 19.50 10.06
C LEU A 363 9.64 20.83 9.92
N ASP A 364 8.51 20.80 9.26
CA ASP A 364 7.53 21.88 9.34
C ASP A 364 7.22 22.20 10.83
N PRO A 365 7.25 23.48 11.27
CA PRO A 365 7.07 23.84 12.67
C PRO A 365 5.73 23.36 13.27
N HIS A 366 4.68 23.31 12.47
CA HIS A 366 3.38 22.79 12.90
C HIS A 366 3.45 21.27 13.16
N LEU A 367 4.10 20.52 12.28
CA LEU A 367 4.32 19.08 12.46
C LEU A 367 5.19 18.80 13.70
N ALA A 368 6.27 19.58 13.90
CA ALA A 368 7.12 19.47 15.08
C ALA A 368 6.33 19.70 16.39
N ALA A 369 5.45 20.69 16.40
CA ALA A 369 4.56 20.96 17.53
C ALA A 369 3.55 19.83 17.80
N LEU A 370 3.00 19.22 16.74
CA LEU A 370 2.06 18.09 16.85
C LEU A 370 2.72 16.82 17.38
N ILE A 371 3.96 16.56 17.01
CA ILE A 371 4.71 15.38 17.46
C ILE A 371 4.94 15.44 18.97
N GLY A 372 5.35 16.61 19.52
CA GLY A 372 5.66 16.77 20.95
C GLY A 372 6.86 15.92 21.40
N ARG A 373 6.86 15.49 22.67
CA ARG A 373 7.90 14.61 23.24
C ARG A 373 7.30 13.29 23.72
N HIS A 374 7.89 12.18 23.31
CA HIS A 374 7.46 10.84 23.68
C HIS A 374 8.66 9.94 23.96
N SER A 375 8.64 9.24 25.10
CA SER A 375 9.56 8.15 25.36
C SER A 375 9.22 6.92 24.52
N ARG A 376 10.23 6.16 24.10
CA ARG A 376 10.05 4.88 23.42
C ARG A 376 9.24 3.92 24.30
N LYS A 377 8.21 3.31 23.78
CA LYS A 377 7.42 2.28 24.47
C LYS A 377 8.10 0.92 24.35
N PRO A 378 8.27 0.19 25.45
CA PRO A 378 8.72 -1.19 25.36
C PRO A 378 7.65 -2.03 24.63
N TRP A 379 8.10 -2.93 23.76
CA TRP A 379 7.23 -3.80 22.97
C TRP A 379 6.30 -4.67 23.83
N ALA A 380 6.71 -4.99 25.05
CA ALA A 380 5.89 -5.73 26.03
C ALA A 380 4.52 -5.08 26.30
N LYS A 381 4.38 -3.75 26.11
CA LYS A 381 3.08 -3.06 26.24
C LYS A 381 2.05 -3.46 25.19
N PHE A 382 2.47 -4.08 24.11
CA PHE A 382 1.58 -4.54 23.03
C PHE A 382 1.27 -6.04 23.13
N ILE A 383 1.89 -6.74 24.09
CA ILE A 383 1.68 -8.17 24.34
C ILE A 383 0.54 -8.34 25.35
N ASN A 384 -0.40 -9.23 25.04
CA ASN A 384 -1.55 -9.56 25.87
C ASN A 384 -1.90 -11.06 25.75
N VAL A 385 -2.99 -11.50 26.39
CA VAL A 385 -3.41 -12.91 26.40
C VAL A 385 -3.77 -13.45 25.00
N ASP A 386 -4.19 -12.59 24.07
CA ASP A 386 -4.64 -13.02 22.75
C ASP A 386 -3.49 -13.15 21.75
N ASN A 387 -2.33 -12.54 22.04
CA ASN A 387 -1.24 -12.47 21.07
C ASN A 387 0.13 -12.96 21.61
N HIS A 388 0.25 -13.28 22.91
CA HIS A 388 1.53 -13.68 23.52
C HIS A 388 2.19 -14.89 22.85
N HIS A 389 1.38 -15.79 22.27
CA HIS A 389 1.86 -16.97 21.56
C HIS A 389 2.46 -16.64 20.18
N LEU A 390 2.20 -15.44 19.63
CA LEU A 390 2.76 -14.92 18.39
C LEU A 390 3.90 -13.92 18.65
N ALA A 391 3.75 -13.12 19.70
CA ALA A 391 4.73 -12.09 20.08
C ALA A 391 5.87 -12.69 20.94
N VAL A 392 6.45 -13.79 20.46
CA VAL A 392 7.61 -14.44 21.08
C VAL A 392 8.85 -13.53 21.00
N PRO A 393 9.88 -13.73 21.86
CA PRO A 393 11.04 -12.84 21.92
C PRO A 393 11.70 -12.58 20.57
N GLU A 394 11.86 -13.61 19.73
CA GLU A 394 12.48 -13.49 18.41
C GLU A 394 11.59 -12.68 17.44
N ALA A 395 10.25 -12.78 17.54
CA ALA A 395 9.33 -11.98 16.74
C ALA A 395 9.42 -10.50 17.13
N VAL A 396 9.49 -10.22 18.43
CA VAL A 396 9.64 -8.87 18.96
C VAL A 396 10.97 -8.24 18.55
N ASP A 397 12.08 -9.01 18.64
CA ASP A 397 13.39 -8.56 18.17
C ASP A 397 13.39 -8.26 16.67
N PHE A 398 12.72 -9.09 15.88
CA PHE A 398 12.61 -8.86 14.44
C PHE A 398 11.79 -7.59 14.10
N VAL A 399 10.65 -7.36 14.78
CA VAL A 399 9.90 -6.09 14.64
C VAL A 399 10.78 -4.90 14.99
N ASP A 400 11.54 -4.99 16.08
CA ASP A 400 12.40 -3.91 16.55
C ASP A 400 13.47 -3.53 15.53
N LYS A 401 14.00 -4.51 14.79
CA LYS A 401 14.98 -4.30 13.73
C LYS A 401 14.37 -3.71 12.45
N LEU A 402 13.15 -4.09 12.11
CA LEU A 402 12.45 -3.57 10.92
C LEU A 402 11.95 -2.13 11.13
N LEU A 403 11.41 -1.82 12.32
CA LEU A 403 10.80 -0.53 12.62
C LEU A 403 11.82 0.44 13.22
N ARG A 404 12.85 0.79 12.45
CA ARG A 404 13.83 1.84 12.76
C ARG A 404 13.54 3.09 11.94
N TYR A 405 13.66 4.29 12.58
CA TYR A 405 13.55 5.56 11.84
C TYR A 405 14.61 5.62 10.75
N ASP A 406 15.85 5.37 11.12
CA ASP A 406 16.94 5.36 10.16
C ASP A 406 16.83 4.15 9.24
N HIS A 407 16.51 4.43 7.99
CA HIS A 407 16.36 3.43 6.95
C HIS A 407 17.65 2.64 6.70
N GLN A 408 18.83 3.23 7.00
CA GLN A 408 20.14 2.55 6.89
C GLN A 408 20.39 1.54 8.03
N GLU A 409 19.65 1.62 9.14
CA GLU A 409 19.76 0.67 10.25
C GLU A 409 18.84 -0.55 10.08
N ARG A 410 17.86 -0.48 9.19
CA ARG A 410 16.98 -1.61 8.89
C ARG A 410 17.76 -2.71 8.19
N PRO A 411 17.45 -3.99 8.46
CA PRO A 411 18.08 -5.08 7.72
C PRO A 411 17.69 -4.99 6.23
N THR A 412 18.59 -5.44 5.36
CA THR A 412 18.23 -5.78 3.97
C THR A 412 17.30 -6.99 3.95
N ALA A 413 16.60 -7.26 2.85
CA ALA A 413 15.74 -8.44 2.76
C ALA A 413 16.53 -9.74 3.01
N LYS A 414 17.75 -9.83 2.52
CA LYS A 414 18.68 -10.96 2.76
C LYS A 414 19.09 -11.10 4.22
N GLU A 415 19.44 -10.00 4.90
CA GLU A 415 19.77 -10.00 6.33
C GLU A 415 18.55 -10.36 7.18
N ALA A 416 17.36 -9.86 6.81
CA ALA A 416 16.10 -10.19 7.47
C ALA A 416 15.79 -11.69 7.45
N MET A 417 16.00 -12.37 6.33
CA MET A 417 15.84 -13.83 6.22
C MET A 417 16.77 -14.63 7.11
N ALA A 418 17.95 -14.11 7.40
CA ALA A 418 18.92 -14.77 8.29
C ALA A 418 18.52 -14.67 9.78
N HIS A 419 17.49 -13.85 10.11
CA HIS A 419 17.06 -13.64 11.48
C HIS A 419 16.62 -14.94 12.18
N PRO A 420 16.94 -15.13 13.50
CA PRO A 420 16.57 -16.33 14.27
C PRO A 420 15.07 -16.66 14.24
N TYR A 421 14.21 -15.66 14.13
CA TYR A 421 12.76 -15.83 13.99
C TYR A 421 12.40 -16.86 12.91
N PHE A 422 13.18 -16.97 11.82
CA PHE A 422 12.91 -17.89 10.71
C PHE A 422 13.60 -19.27 10.82
N ASN A 423 14.29 -19.57 11.93
CA ASN A 423 14.93 -20.88 12.10
C ASN A 423 13.96 -22.06 11.89
N PRO A 424 12.73 -22.08 12.44
CA PRO A 424 11.81 -23.19 12.22
C PRO A 424 11.48 -23.46 10.75
N VAL A 425 11.32 -22.39 9.95
CA VAL A 425 11.00 -22.51 8.52
C VAL A 425 12.21 -22.98 7.74
N ARG A 426 13.40 -22.41 7.99
CA ARG A 426 14.65 -22.80 7.32
C ARG A 426 14.99 -24.27 7.57
N ASN A 427 14.85 -24.73 8.82
CA ASN A 427 15.13 -26.13 9.18
C ASN A 427 14.17 -27.10 8.50
N ALA A 428 12.88 -26.75 8.40
CA ALA A 428 11.89 -27.56 7.70
C ALA A 428 12.15 -27.65 6.18
N GLU A 429 12.70 -26.62 5.57
CA GLU A 429 13.10 -26.64 4.16
C GLU A 429 14.34 -27.51 3.93
N SER A 430 15.37 -27.35 4.78
CA SER A 430 16.61 -28.15 4.69
C SER A 430 16.37 -29.65 4.89
N SER A 431 15.29 -30.03 5.56
CA SER A 431 14.92 -31.45 5.77
C SER A 431 14.15 -32.06 4.59
N ARG A 432 13.75 -31.23 3.60
CA ARG A 432 13.00 -31.67 2.41
C ARG A 432 13.88 -31.77 1.15
N THR A 433 15.09 -31.21 1.21
CA THR A 433 16.13 -31.28 0.18
C THR A 433 17.10 -32.44 0.48
#